data_a97505cc3f432a118192cdeab85a1ab0
#
_entry.id   a97505cc3f432a118192cdeab85a1ab0
#
_cell.length_a   1.000
_cell.length_b   1.000
_cell.length_c   1.000
_cell.angle_alpha   90.00
_cell.angle_beta   90.00
_cell.angle_gamma   90.00
#
_symmetry.space_group_name_H-M   'P 1'
#
loop_
_entity.id
_entity.type
_entity.pdbx_description
1 polymer ?
#
loop_
_entity_poly.entity_id
_entity_poly.type
_entity_poly.pdbx_seq_one_letter_code
_entity_poly.pdbx_strand_id
1 'polypeptide(L)'
;MKKRLIWLLPVLVGFLVFVLFQTVFLLGYVPSESMEPTLREGSMILGTRIYRELNNGDIVVFEHNGELFVKRIAAGPGEEINVEGKTYHVPPNAYFVLGDNSENSFDSRYWENPYVSEDKIIAKIVIPS
;
A
#
# COMPACT_ATOMS: atom_id res chain seq x y z
N MET A 1 -47.50 4.28 4.94
CA MET A 1 -46.60 3.57 3.99
C MET A 1 -45.58 4.48 3.32
N LYS A 2 -46.01 5.63 2.75
CA LYS A 2 -45.08 6.57 2.07
C LYS A 2 -44.01 7.14 3.01
N LYS A 3 -44.31 7.34 4.31
CA LYS A 3 -43.34 7.85 5.30
C LYS A 3 -42.24 6.85 5.65
N ARG A 4 -42.50 5.56 5.56
CA ARG A 4 -41.51 4.53 5.83
C ARG A 4 -40.46 4.40 4.66
N LEU A 5 -40.94 4.60 3.43
CA LEU A 5 -40.07 4.58 2.24
C LEU A 5 -39.10 5.75 2.21
N ILE A 6 -39.50 6.92 2.76
CA ILE A 6 -38.63 8.10 2.84
C ILE A 6 -37.42 7.84 3.73
N TRP A 7 -37.59 7.08 4.81
CA TRP A 7 -36.47 6.74 5.71
C TRP A 7 -35.56 5.64 5.17
N LEU A 8 -36.07 4.82 4.25
CA LEU A 8 -35.24 3.76 3.60
C LEU A 8 -34.22 4.36 2.65
N LEU A 9 -34.51 5.46 1.99
CA LEU A 9 -33.59 6.08 1.02
C LEU A 9 -32.28 6.58 1.66
N PRO A 10 -32.30 7.37 2.76
CA PRO A 10 -31.05 7.75 3.42
C PRO A 10 -30.26 6.57 3.96
N VAL A 11 -30.92 5.54 4.48
CA VAL A 11 -30.26 4.32 4.95
C VAL A 11 -29.58 3.59 3.80
N LEU A 12 -30.27 3.45 2.67
CA LEU A 12 -29.71 2.84 1.47
C LEU A 12 -28.52 3.62 0.93
N VAL A 13 -28.63 4.93 0.85
CA VAL A 13 -27.53 5.81 0.40
C VAL A 13 -26.33 5.69 1.34
N GLY A 14 -26.57 5.71 2.65
CA GLY A 14 -25.51 5.53 3.65
C GLY A 14 -24.80 4.19 3.52
N PHE A 15 -25.56 3.12 3.29
CA PHE A 15 -25.01 1.79 3.06
C PHE A 15 -24.16 1.73 1.78
N LEU A 16 -24.65 2.31 0.69
CA LEU A 16 -23.91 2.36 -0.57
C LEU A 16 -22.61 3.17 -0.44
N VAL A 17 -22.64 4.30 0.27
CA VAL A 17 -21.46 5.10 0.55
C VAL A 17 -20.47 4.31 1.40
N PHE A 18 -20.93 3.60 2.42
CA PHE A 18 -20.10 2.73 3.25
C PHE A 18 -19.41 1.64 2.42
N VAL A 19 -20.18 0.95 1.59
CA VAL A 19 -19.63 -0.11 0.70
C VAL A 19 -18.62 0.48 -0.28
N LEU A 20 -18.92 1.62 -0.87
CA LEU A 20 -18.00 2.32 -1.77
C LEU A 20 -16.70 2.67 -1.06
N PHE A 21 -16.78 3.21 0.17
CA PHE A 21 -15.61 3.53 0.96
C PHE A 21 -14.76 2.29 1.22
N GLN A 22 -15.37 1.18 1.59
CA GLN A 22 -14.67 -0.08 1.86
C GLN A 22 -14.03 -0.70 0.61
N THR A 23 -14.59 -0.46 -0.57
CA THR A 23 -14.04 -1.00 -1.83
C THR A 23 -12.97 -0.10 -2.46
N VAL A 24 -13.06 1.21 -2.25
CA VAL A 24 -12.13 2.18 -2.84
C VAL A 24 -10.95 2.48 -1.92
N PHE A 25 -11.20 2.55 -0.62
CA PHE A 25 -10.20 2.96 0.37
C PHE A 25 -9.78 1.81 1.27
N LEU A 26 -8.55 1.89 1.74
CA LEU A 26 -8.00 1.03 2.77
C LEU A 26 -7.66 1.88 3.98
N LEU A 27 -8.31 1.59 5.12
CA LEU A 27 -7.98 2.20 6.40
C LEU A 27 -7.24 1.17 7.24
N GLY A 28 -6.10 1.53 7.78
CA GLY A 28 -5.29 0.60 8.55
C GLY A 28 -4.35 1.28 9.53
N TYR A 29 -3.56 0.47 10.21
CA TYR A 29 -2.52 0.91 11.13
C TYR A 29 -1.17 0.47 10.63
N VAL A 30 -0.15 1.28 10.91
CA VAL A 30 1.24 0.95 10.60
C VAL A 30 1.71 -0.16 11.53
N PRO A 31 2.10 -1.35 11.01
CA PRO A 31 2.35 -2.52 11.85
C PRO A 31 3.74 -2.56 12.48
N SER A 32 4.69 -1.75 11.99
CA SER A 32 6.07 -1.79 12.47
C SER A 32 6.75 -0.43 12.33
N GLU A 33 7.96 -0.35 12.84
CA GLU A 33 8.79 0.86 12.76
C GLU A 33 9.55 1.02 11.43
N SER A 34 9.38 0.10 10.48
CA SER A 34 10.16 0.07 9.24
C SER A 34 10.02 1.31 8.37
N MET A 35 8.93 2.05 8.53
CA MET A 35 8.65 3.28 7.77
C MET A 35 8.86 4.56 8.58
N GLU A 36 9.40 4.46 9.78
CA GLU A 36 9.74 5.65 10.56
C GLU A 36 10.92 6.39 9.94
N PRO A 37 10.96 7.71 10.02
CA PRO A 37 10.02 8.60 10.70
C PRO A 37 8.77 8.99 9.89
N THR A 38 8.66 8.55 8.64
CA THR A 38 7.56 8.94 7.74
C THR A 38 6.21 8.43 8.26
N LEU A 39 6.15 7.15 8.60
CA LEU A 39 4.97 6.52 9.19
C LEU A 39 5.38 5.91 10.52
N ARG A 40 4.82 6.41 11.61
CA ARG A 40 5.11 5.87 12.94
C ARG A 40 4.30 4.61 13.21
N GLU A 41 4.94 3.65 13.86
CA GLU A 41 4.27 2.42 14.31
C GLU A 41 3.01 2.76 15.11
N GLY A 42 1.91 2.08 14.81
CA GLY A 42 0.62 2.29 15.47
C GLY A 42 -0.20 3.45 14.97
N SER A 43 0.32 4.30 14.07
CA SER A 43 -0.44 5.39 13.48
C SER A 43 -1.42 4.89 12.42
N MET A 44 -2.48 5.67 12.18
CA MET A 44 -3.46 5.33 11.15
C MET A 44 -2.99 5.78 9.77
N ILE A 45 -3.30 4.95 8.78
CA ILE A 45 -3.03 5.26 7.37
C ILE A 45 -4.31 5.11 6.57
N LEU A 46 -4.41 5.92 5.51
CA LEU A 46 -5.47 5.80 4.52
C LEU A 46 -4.82 5.55 3.16
N GLY A 47 -5.21 4.48 2.52
CA GLY A 47 -4.78 4.13 1.18
C GLY A 47 -5.95 4.13 0.19
N THR A 48 -5.64 4.23 -1.08
CA THR A 48 -6.60 4.02 -2.17
C THR A 48 -6.30 2.72 -2.89
N ARG A 49 -7.35 1.94 -3.15
CA ARG A 49 -7.26 0.73 -3.96
C ARG A 49 -7.34 1.03 -5.46
N ILE A 50 -7.74 2.25 -5.81
CA ILE A 50 -7.84 2.71 -7.18
C ILE A 50 -6.76 3.77 -7.42
N TYR A 51 -5.85 3.48 -8.34
CA TYR A 51 -4.78 4.38 -8.74
C TYR A 51 -4.49 4.15 -10.23
N ARG A 52 -4.02 5.18 -10.93
CA ARG A 52 -3.69 5.08 -12.36
C ARG A 52 -2.33 4.43 -12.58
N GLU A 53 -1.35 4.84 -11.77
CA GLU A 53 0.01 4.34 -11.87
C GLU A 53 0.69 4.40 -10.52
N LEU A 54 1.74 3.60 -10.39
CA LEU A 54 2.62 3.60 -9.23
C LEU A 54 3.98 4.14 -9.65
N ASN A 55 4.48 5.12 -8.92
CA ASN A 55 5.75 5.78 -9.19
C ASN A 55 6.76 5.51 -8.08
N ASN A 56 8.02 5.67 -8.40
CA ASN A 56 9.08 5.63 -7.40
C ASN A 56 8.81 6.71 -6.34
N GLY A 57 8.94 6.34 -5.08
CA GLY A 57 8.59 7.20 -3.95
C GLY A 57 7.20 6.97 -3.39
N ASP A 58 6.32 6.31 -4.09
CA ASP A 58 4.99 5.98 -3.57
C ASP A 58 5.10 4.95 -2.45
N ILE A 59 4.28 5.12 -1.41
CA ILE A 59 4.16 4.15 -0.32
C ILE A 59 2.97 3.25 -0.64
N VAL A 60 3.19 1.94 -0.58
CA VAL A 60 2.19 0.95 -0.95
C VAL A 60 1.99 -0.08 0.14
N VAL A 61 0.77 -0.61 0.19
CA VAL A 61 0.42 -1.79 0.98
C VAL A 61 0.37 -2.97 0.03
N PHE A 62 1.05 -4.04 0.38
CA PHE A 62 1.11 -5.24 -0.47
C PHE A 62 1.22 -6.50 0.37
N GLU A 63 0.95 -7.63 -0.27
CA GLU A 63 1.11 -8.95 0.32
C GLU A 63 2.42 -9.58 -0.14
N HIS A 64 3.16 -10.13 0.80
CA HIS A 64 4.39 -10.88 0.52
C HIS A 64 4.43 -12.09 1.47
N ASN A 65 4.49 -13.29 0.89
CA ASN A 65 4.49 -14.55 1.65
C ASN A 65 3.33 -14.66 2.66
N GLY A 66 2.14 -14.18 2.28
CA GLY A 66 0.94 -14.26 3.12
C GLY A 66 0.83 -13.18 4.19
N GLU A 67 1.78 -12.26 4.26
CA GLU A 67 1.77 -11.14 5.21
C GLU A 67 1.61 -9.81 4.49
N LEU A 68 0.99 -8.85 5.18
CA LEU A 68 0.84 -7.48 4.68
C LEU A 68 2.02 -6.62 5.11
N PHE A 69 2.55 -5.88 4.16
CA PHE A 69 3.65 -4.94 4.37
C PHE A 69 3.28 -3.56 3.87
N VAL A 70 3.89 -2.55 4.48
CA VAL A 70 3.83 -1.15 4.02
C VAL A 70 5.26 -0.72 3.76
N LYS A 71 5.58 -0.41 2.52
CA LYS A 71 6.94 -0.01 2.10
C LYS A 71 6.86 1.04 1.01
N ARG A 72 8.00 1.66 0.72
CA ARG A 72 8.13 2.65 -0.36
C ARG A 72 8.69 1.99 -1.61
N ILE A 73 8.13 2.33 -2.77
CA ILE A 73 8.67 1.89 -4.06
C ILE A 73 9.99 2.61 -4.30
N ALA A 74 11.05 1.84 -4.44
CA ALA A 74 12.39 2.33 -4.76
C ALA A 74 12.72 2.22 -6.25
N ALA A 75 12.19 1.20 -6.92
CA ALA A 75 12.35 1.01 -8.36
C ALA A 75 11.14 0.30 -8.93
N GLY A 76 10.76 0.69 -10.14
CA GLY A 76 9.62 0.15 -10.87
C GLY A 76 9.97 -0.83 -11.97
N PRO A 77 8.95 -1.29 -12.75
CA PRO A 77 9.13 -2.31 -13.78
C PRO A 77 10.21 -1.95 -14.79
N GLY A 78 11.11 -2.90 -15.05
CA GLY A 78 12.17 -2.73 -16.02
C GLY A 78 13.35 -1.87 -15.59
N GLU A 79 13.29 -1.31 -14.39
CA GLU A 79 14.34 -0.44 -13.88
C GLU A 79 15.46 -1.24 -13.21
N GLU A 80 16.63 -0.64 -13.17
CA GLU A 80 17.79 -1.15 -12.45
C GLU A 80 18.04 -0.29 -11.22
N ILE A 81 18.36 -0.92 -10.10
CA ILE A 81 18.68 -0.21 -8.87
C ILE A 81 19.88 -0.86 -8.18
N ASN A 82 20.79 -0.04 -7.66
CA ASN A 82 21.91 -0.49 -6.84
C ASN A 82 21.63 -0.12 -5.38
N VAL A 83 21.61 -1.13 -4.52
CA VAL A 83 21.39 -0.94 -3.09
C VAL A 83 22.47 -1.70 -2.33
N GLU A 84 23.19 -0.97 -1.51
CA GLU A 84 24.26 -1.53 -0.66
C GLU A 84 25.30 -2.33 -1.47
N GLY A 85 25.63 -1.84 -2.67
CA GLY A 85 26.62 -2.44 -3.53
C GLY A 85 26.11 -3.59 -4.40
N LYS A 86 24.85 -3.97 -4.26
CA LYS A 86 24.22 -5.01 -5.07
C LYS A 86 23.26 -4.40 -6.08
N THR A 87 23.35 -4.84 -7.33
CA THR A 87 22.50 -4.37 -8.43
C THR A 87 21.34 -5.32 -8.63
N TYR A 88 20.13 -4.75 -8.73
CA TYR A 88 18.89 -5.47 -8.97
C TYR A 88 18.27 -5.02 -10.30
N HIS A 89 17.77 -5.96 -11.06
CA HIS A 89 17.05 -5.72 -12.31
C HIS A 89 15.57 -6.07 -12.07
N VAL A 90 14.73 -5.04 -12.00
CA VAL A 90 13.31 -5.24 -11.69
C VAL A 90 12.59 -5.81 -12.90
N PRO A 91 11.91 -6.97 -12.75
CA PRO A 91 11.14 -7.55 -13.86
C PRO A 91 10.01 -6.67 -14.34
N PRO A 92 9.47 -6.90 -15.55
CA PRO A 92 8.20 -6.29 -15.95
C PRO A 92 7.09 -6.61 -14.94
N ASN A 93 6.22 -5.64 -14.67
CA ASN A 93 5.09 -5.79 -13.76
C ASN A 93 5.49 -6.11 -12.31
N ALA A 94 6.67 -5.67 -11.88
CA ALA A 94 7.13 -5.85 -10.51
C ALA A 94 7.78 -4.58 -9.96
N TYR A 95 8.00 -4.56 -8.66
CA TYR A 95 8.54 -3.41 -7.94
C TYR A 95 9.58 -3.86 -6.93
N PHE A 96 10.58 -3.01 -6.69
CA PHE A 96 11.54 -3.16 -5.61
C PHE A 96 11.18 -2.16 -4.51
N VAL A 97 11.01 -2.63 -3.29
CA VAL A 97 10.49 -1.82 -2.19
C VAL A 97 11.46 -1.77 -1.02
N LEU A 98 11.51 -0.62 -0.35
CA LEU A 98 12.36 -0.37 0.81
C LEU A 98 11.57 0.30 1.92
N GLY A 99 11.91 -0.01 3.16
CA GLY A 99 11.45 0.73 4.32
C GLY A 99 12.26 2.02 4.51
N ASP A 100 11.62 3.08 4.96
CA ASP A 100 12.30 4.37 5.21
C ASP A 100 13.27 4.29 6.38
N ASN A 101 13.03 3.40 7.33
CA ASN A 101 13.94 3.12 8.43
C ASN A 101 14.84 1.94 8.08
N SER A 102 15.87 2.21 7.29
CA SER A 102 16.71 1.18 6.67
C SER A 102 17.36 0.20 7.65
N GLU A 103 17.67 0.64 8.87
CA GLU A 103 18.29 -0.19 9.89
C GLU A 103 17.30 -1.19 10.51
N ASN A 104 16.01 -0.88 10.47
CA ASN A 104 14.94 -1.65 11.12
C ASN A 104 13.84 -2.03 10.13
N SER A 105 14.20 -2.32 8.89
CA SER A 105 13.26 -2.71 7.84
C SER A 105 13.62 -4.07 7.25
N PHE A 106 12.62 -4.94 7.21
CA PHE A 106 12.70 -6.21 6.48
C PHE A 106 11.97 -6.02 5.16
N ASP A 107 12.73 -5.87 4.09
CA ASP A 107 12.22 -5.47 2.78
C ASP A 107 12.93 -6.22 1.65
N SER A 108 12.82 -5.71 0.41
CA SER A 108 13.38 -6.35 -0.79
C SER A 108 14.85 -6.74 -0.67
N ARG A 109 15.63 -6.04 0.14
CA ARG A 109 17.06 -6.34 0.34
C ARG A 109 17.30 -7.72 0.94
N TYR A 110 16.35 -8.22 1.73
CA TYR A 110 16.50 -9.42 2.54
C TYR A 110 15.63 -10.60 2.10
N TRP A 111 14.67 -10.36 1.19
CA TRP A 111 13.77 -11.42 0.73
C TRP A 111 14.45 -12.30 -0.31
N GLU A 112 14.12 -13.59 -0.30
CA GLU A 112 14.59 -14.54 -1.31
C GLU A 112 14.17 -14.10 -2.71
N ASN A 113 12.89 -13.73 -2.89
CA ASN A 113 12.41 -13.04 -4.07
C ASN A 113 12.26 -11.54 -3.73
N PRO A 114 13.18 -10.69 -4.19
CA PRO A 114 13.18 -9.27 -3.82
C PRO A 114 12.10 -8.44 -4.51
N TYR A 115 11.37 -9.01 -5.45
CA TYR A 115 10.43 -8.24 -6.28
C TYR A 115 8.99 -8.49 -5.88
N VAL A 116 8.23 -7.40 -5.76
CA VAL A 116 6.80 -7.44 -5.46
C VAL A 116 6.04 -7.34 -6.78
N SER A 117 5.30 -8.38 -7.11
CA SER A 117 4.47 -8.41 -8.31
C SER A 117 3.32 -7.39 -8.20
N GLU A 118 2.99 -6.74 -9.32
CA GLU A 118 1.95 -5.72 -9.36
C GLU A 118 0.61 -6.22 -8.80
N ASP A 119 0.26 -7.47 -9.06
CA ASP A 119 -0.98 -8.07 -8.58
C ASP A 119 -1.01 -8.29 -7.06
N LYS A 120 0.11 -8.17 -6.38
CA LYS A 120 0.21 -8.25 -4.92
C LYS A 120 0.03 -6.89 -4.23
N ILE A 121 0.05 -5.81 -4.97
CA ILE A 121 -0.13 -4.47 -4.42
C ILE A 121 -1.62 -4.22 -4.21
N ILE A 122 -1.97 -3.89 -2.97
CA ILE A 122 -3.38 -3.77 -2.54
C ILE A 122 -3.84 -2.32 -2.60
N ALA A 123 -2.99 -1.39 -2.17
CA ALA A 123 -3.35 0.01 -2.07
C ALA A 123 -2.12 0.92 -2.11
N LYS A 124 -2.33 2.16 -2.53
CA LYS A 124 -1.37 3.25 -2.48
C LYS A 124 -1.75 4.17 -1.33
N ILE A 125 -0.79 4.54 -0.48
CA ILE A 125 -1.03 5.40 0.67
C ILE A 125 -1.31 6.83 0.21
N VAL A 126 -2.39 7.42 0.71
CA VAL A 126 -2.81 8.79 0.42
C VAL A 126 -2.56 9.69 1.63
N ILE A 127 -2.85 9.21 2.82
CA ILE A 127 -2.68 9.93 4.09
C ILE A 127 -2.00 8.98 5.10
N PRO A 128 -0.92 9.43 5.75
CA PRO A 128 -0.18 10.69 5.52
C PRO A 128 0.61 10.68 4.22
N SER A 129 0.82 11.85 3.65
CA SER A 129 1.55 12.02 2.38
C SER A 129 3.02 12.38 2.59
#